data_1369cb1141433c84fbd05ba97ed8bc03
#
_entry.id   1369cb1141433c84fbd05ba97ed8bc03
#
_cell.length_a   1.000
_cell.length_b   1.000
_cell.length_c   1.000
_cell.angle_alpha   90.00
_cell.angle_beta   90.00
_cell.angle_gamma   90.00
#
_symmetry.space_group_name_H-M   'P 1'
#
loop_
_entity.id
_entity.type
_entity.pdbx_description
1 polymer ?
#
loop_
_entity_poly.entity_id
_entity_poly.type
_entity_poly.pdbx_seq_one_letter_code
_entity_poly.pdbx_strand_id
1 'polypeptide(L)'
;VLLDVSDVTVRFGGITALERVSFQVRPGTIAGLIGPNGAGKTTLFNCLSRLYTFSEGRILFEGRPLTDHAAHHIASLGIGRTFQNLALFRTMSVQDNVMLGGHSRTASGFLANALRLPHVRREEEALAARAGETIRLLDLASEAHRPVADLPFGWQKRVELARALMAQPKLLLLDEPAAGLNHEEVDVLRELLKRIRSELSLTILLVEHHMNLVMRVSDQVVALDFGRKIADGTPAEVQANEDVVKAYLGVEAE
;
A
#
# COMPACT_ATOMS: atom_id res chain seq x y z
N VAL A 1 0.28 -1.22 18.68
CA VAL A 1 1.13 -1.31 17.47
C VAL A 1 0.45 -2.26 16.52
N LEU A 2 0.25 -1.86 15.24
CA LEU A 2 -0.31 -2.72 14.20
C LEU A 2 0.79 -3.50 13.48
N LEU A 3 1.86 -2.80 13.10
CA LEU A 3 3.05 -3.37 12.47
C LEU A 3 4.28 -3.09 13.33
N ASP A 4 5.05 -4.12 13.64
CA ASP A 4 6.32 -4.02 14.35
C ASP A 4 7.42 -4.69 13.51
N VAL A 5 8.37 -3.89 13.08
CA VAL A 5 9.58 -4.31 12.37
C VAL A 5 10.75 -4.18 13.34
N SER A 6 11.43 -5.29 13.65
CA SER A 6 12.49 -5.32 14.66
C SER A 6 13.75 -5.98 14.10
N ASP A 7 14.84 -5.22 13.99
CA ASP A 7 16.18 -5.62 13.56
C ASP A 7 16.24 -6.41 12.24
N VAL A 8 15.36 -6.04 11.29
CA VAL A 8 15.25 -6.73 10.01
C VAL A 8 16.48 -6.50 9.16
N THR A 9 17.13 -7.61 8.80
CA THR A 9 18.30 -7.63 7.91
C THR A 9 18.01 -8.48 6.68
N VAL A 10 18.31 -7.95 5.49
CA VAL A 10 18.16 -8.65 4.21
C VAL A 10 19.48 -8.61 3.46
N ARG A 11 19.92 -9.80 3.02
CA ARG A 11 21.15 -9.95 2.22
C ARG A 11 20.82 -10.68 0.91
N PHE A 12 21.35 -10.15 -0.19
CA PHE A 12 21.31 -10.77 -1.50
C PHE A 12 22.74 -11.07 -1.96
N GLY A 13 23.17 -12.33 -1.87
CA GLY A 13 24.57 -12.65 -2.11
C GLY A 13 25.50 -11.89 -1.16
N GLY A 14 26.40 -11.06 -1.72
CA GLY A 14 27.32 -10.22 -0.96
C GLY A 14 26.80 -8.83 -0.56
N ILE A 15 25.58 -8.46 -0.97
CA ILE A 15 25.00 -7.12 -0.77
C ILE A 15 24.02 -7.15 0.40
N THR A 16 24.18 -6.26 1.37
CA THR A 16 23.20 -6.03 2.43
C THR A 16 22.23 -4.95 1.97
N ALA A 17 20.99 -5.35 1.68
CA ALA A 17 19.93 -4.44 1.21
C ALA A 17 19.16 -3.77 2.36
N LEU A 18 19.07 -4.45 3.52
CA LEU A 18 18.58 -3.88 4.78
C LEU A 18 19.46 -4.34 5.91
N GLU A 19 19.78 -3.45 6.83
CA GLU A 19 20.64 -3.71 7.98
C GLU A 19 19.98 -3.25 9.27
N ARG A 20 19.47 -4.20 10.07
CA ARG A 20 18.88 -4.01 11.40
C ARG A 20 17.81 -2.91 11.43
N VAL A 21 16.95 -2.87 10.42
CA VAL A 21 15.87 -1.88 10.35
C VAL A 21 14.81 -2.17 11.40
N SER A 22 14.49 -1.17 12.22
CA SER A 22 13.49 -1.27 13.30
C SER A 22 12.61 -0.03 13.34
N PHE A 23 11.28 -0.22 13.27
CA PHE A 23 10.26 0.82 13.45
C PHE A 23 8.90 0.19 13.74
N GLN A 24 7.95 1.00 14.20
CA GLN A 24 6.60 0.55 14.50
C GLN A 24 5.59 1.46 13.81
N VAL A 25 4.45 0.89 13.37
CA VAL A 25 3.31 1.64 12.82
C VAL A 25 2.10 1.45 13.73
N ARG A 26 1.49 2.57 14.12
CA ARG A 26 0.27 2.55 14.94
C ARG A 26 -0.97 2.33 14.08
N PRO A 27 -2.03 1.69 14.63
CA PRO A 27 -3.28 1.55 13.88
C PRO A 27 -3.91 2.92 13.59
N GLY A 28 -4.54 3.06 12.41
CA GLY A 28 -5.24 4.27 12.00
C GLY A 28 -4.33 5.46 11.66
N THR A 29 -3.02 5.23 11.44
CA THR A 29 -2.06 6.27 11.05
C THR A 29 -1.59 6.08 9.62
N ILE A 30 -1.09 7.17 9.02
CA ILE A 30 -0.33 7.14 7.76
C ILE A 30 1.15 7.26 8.12
N ALA A 31 1.92 6.22 7.83
CA ALA A 31 3.37 6.23 7.97
C ALA A 31 4.02 6.37 6.59
N GLY A 32 4.88 7.36 6.42
CA GLY A 32 5.71 7.54 5.22
C GLY A 32 7.04 6.80 5.36
N LEU A 33 7.45 6.07 4.32
CA LEU A 33 8.78 5.48 4.21
C LEU A 33 9.54 6.17 3.09
N ILE A 34 10.55 6.93 3.43
CA ILE A 34 11.32 7.75 2.52
C ILE A 34 12.79 7.32 2.44
N GLY A 35 13.51 7.84 1.47
CA GLY A 35 14.95 7.60 1.28
C GLY A 35 15.33 7.68 -0.20
N PRO A 36 16.62 7.83 -0.52
CA PRO A 36 17.13 7.83 -1.89
C PRO A 36 16.83 6.54 -2.63
N ASN A 37 17.10 6.53 -3.95
CA ASN A 37 17.05 5.30 -4.73
C ASN A 37 18.09 4.31 -4.20
N GLY A 38 17.71 3.05 -4.07
CA GLY A 38 18.59 2.04 -3.46
C GLY A 38 18.62 2.01 -1.93
N ALA A 39 17.91 2.89 -1.21
CA ALA A 39 17.87 2.91 0.25
C ALA A 39 17.22 1.68 0.91
N GLY A 40 16.63 0.75 0.14
CA GLY A 40 16.02 -0.48 0.65
C GLY A 40 14.49 -0.45 0.82
N LYS A 41 13.81 0.65 0.44
CA LYS A 41 12.36 0.82 0.59
C LYS A 41 11.55 -0.33 -0.05
N THR A 42 11.80 -0.62 -1.32
CA THR A 42 11.14 -1.72 -2.06
C THR A 42 11.48 -3.08 -1.47
N THR A 43 12.71 -3.28 -0.98
CA THR A 43 13.10 -4.52 -0.30
C THR A 43 12.27 -4.73 0.96
N LEU A 44 12.09 -3.69 1.77
CA LEU A 44 11.26 -3.75 2.96
C LEU A 44 9.79 -4.06 2.62
N PHE A 45 9.21 -3.39 1.61
CA PHE A 45 7.86 -3.66 1.13
C PHE A 45 7.69 -5.12 0.66
N ASN A 46 8.69 -5.67 -0.01
CA ASN A 46 8.68 -7.07 -0.43
C ASN A 46 8.77 -8.03 0.76
N CYS A 47 9.47 -7.67 1.83
CA CYS A 47 9.46 -8.45 3.08
C CYS A 47 8.09 -8.39 3.77
N LEU A 48 7.44 -7.21 3.84
CA LEU A 48 6.10 -7.05 4.40
C LEU A 48 5.03 -7.84 3.62
N SER A 49 5.21 -7.96 2.29
CA SER A 49 4.34 -8.75 1.42
C SER A 49 4.74 -10.23 1.35
N ARG A 50 5.78 -10.65 2.09
CA ARG A 50 6.34 -12.01 2.06
C ARG A 50 6.82 -12.47 0.68
N LEU A 51 7.10 -11.52 -0.23
CA LEU A 51 7.75 -11.79 -1.52
C LEU A 51 9.26 -12.05 -1.33
N TYR A 52 9.86 -11.40 -0.33
CA TYR A 52 11.24 -11.65 0.09
C TYR A 52 11.26 -12.18 1.53
N THR A 53 12.27 -13.00 1.81
CA THR A 53 12.63 -13.43 3.17
C THR A 53 13.73 -12.52 3.71
N PHE A 54 13.75 -12.31 5.02
CA PHE A 54 14.84 -11.63 5.71
C PHE A 54 15.73 -12.64 6.44
N SER A 55 17.00 -12.31 6.60
CA SER A 55 18.02 -13.20 7.19
C SER A 55 18.00 -13.17 8.72
N GLU A 56 17.69 -11.99 9.30
CA GLU A 56 17.70 -11.73 10.74
C GLU A 56 16.55 -10.78 11.08
N GLY A 57 16.16 -10.77 12.35
CA GLY A 57 15.10 -9.91 12.87
C GLY A 57 13.72 -10.56 12.83
N ARG A 58 12.68 -9.73 12.98
CA ARG A 58 11.29 -10.18 12.96
C ARG A 58 10.37 -9.08 12.46
N ILE A 59 9.25 -9.48 11.86
CA ILE A 59 8.14 -8.59 11.49
C ILE A 59 6.87 -9.17 12.10
N LEU A 60 6.21 -8.38 12.96
CA LEU A 60 4.95 -8.77 13.57
C LEU A 60 3.81 -7.90 12.99
N PHE A 61 2.72 -8.52 12.63
CA PHE A 61 1.47 -7.87 12.28
C PHE A 61 0.39 -8.28 13.29
N GLU A 62 -0.21 -7.31 13.99
CA GLU A 62 -1.12 -7.58 15.11
C GLU A 62 -0.52 -8.53 16.17
N GLY A 63 0.78 -8.40 16.42
CA GLY A 63 1.52 -9.25 17.37
C GLY A 63 1.86 -10.65 16.88
N ARG A 64 1.52 -11.03 15.63
CA ARG A 64 1.79 -12.33 15.03
C ARG A 64 2.93 -12.25 14.02
N PRO A 65 3.89 -13.18 14.02
CA PRO A 65 4.97 -13.18 13.05
C PRO A 65 4.45 -13.37 11.62
N LEU A 66 4.86 -12.49 10.70
CA LEU A 66 4.53 -12.66 9.28
C LEU A 66 5.16 -13.92 8.67
N THR A 67 6.27 -14.39 9.25
CA THR A 67 6.96 -15.59 8.81
C THR A 67 6.12 -16.87 8.92
N ASP A 68 5.14 -16.89 9.80
CA ASP A 68 4.26 -18.05 10.04
C ASP A 68 3.22 -18.23 8.92
N HIS A 69 3.18 -17.27 7.97
CA HIS A 69 2.20 -17.24 6.90
C HIS A 69 2.87 -17.29 5.53
N ALA A 70 2.27 -18.02 4.59
CA ALA A 70 2.70 -18.01 3.19
C ALA A 70 2.30 -16.69 2.51
N ALA A 71 3.04 -16.29 1.46
CA ALA A 71 2.81 -15.03 0.75
C ALA A 71 1.37 -14.83 0.25
N HIS A 72 0.72 -15.89 -0.22
CA HIS A 72 -0.67 -15.82 -0.71
C HIS A 72 -1.71 -15.64 0.42
N HIS A 73 -1.35 -15.83 1.68
CA HIS A 73 -2.22 -15.56 2.83
C HIS A 73 -2.11 -14.14 3.37
N ILE A 74 -1.15 -13.34 2.92
CA ILE A 74 -0.93 -11.98 3.45
C ILE A 74 -2.15 -11.09 3.28
N ALA A 75 -2.83 -11.18 2.14
CA ALA A 75 -4.06 -10.42 1.90
C ALA A 75 -5.19 -10.83 2.86
N SER A 76 -5.33 -12.12 3.19
CA SER A 76 -6.35 -12.61 4.13
C SER A 76 -6.07 -12.21 5.59
N LEU A 77 -4.80 -11.91 5.94
CA LEU A 77 -4.45 -11.33 7.24
C LEU A 77 -4.91 -9.87 7.37
N GLY A 78 -5.20 -9.21 6.26
CA GLY A 78 -5.58 -7.80 6.24
C GLY A 78 -4.45 -6.86 5.82
N ILE A 79 -3.45 -7.35 5.09
CA ILE A 79 -2.42 -6.51 4.47
C ILE A 79 -2.72 -6.43 2.97
N GLY A 80 -3.17 -5.24 2.52
CA GLY A 80 -3.35 -4.92 1.11
C GLY A 80 -2.11 -4.26 0.53
N ARG A 81 -1.85 -4.41 -0.77
CA ARG A 81 -0.76 -3.72 -1.48
C ARG A 81 -1.22 -3.27 -2.85
N THR A 82 -0.85 -2.04 -3.22
CA THR A 82 -0.82 -1.60 -4.62
C THR A 82 0.55 -1.92 -5.21
N PHE A 83 0.61 -2.09 -6.53
CA PHE A 83 1.86 -2.34 -7.22
C PHE A 83 2.29 -1.10 -7.99
N GLN A 84 3.60 -0.93 -8.20
CA GLN A 84 4.16 0.19 -8.95
C GLN A 84 3.63 0.24 -10.40
N ASN A 85 3.39 -0.91 -11.02
CA ASN A 85 2.73 -1.01 -12.32
C ASN A 85 1.24 -1.28 -12.13
N LEU A 86 0.39 -0.47 -12.78
CA LEU A 86 -1.06 -0.66 -12.79
C LEU A 86 -1.42 -2.07 -13.28
N ALA A 87 -1.79 -2.96 -12.37
CA ALA A 87 -2.19 -4.32 -12.70
C ALA A 87 -3.72 -4.39 -12.98
N LEU A 88 -4.26 -3.43 -13.75
CA LEU A 88 -5.67 -3.34 -14.08
C LEU A 88 -6.01 -4.11 -15.36
N PHE A 89 -7.20 -4.70 -15.39
CA PHE A 89 -7.76 -5.30 -16.59
C PHE A 89 -8.34 -4.20 -17.48
N ARG A 90 -7.59 -3.79 -18.47
CA ARG A 90 -7.84 -2.58 -19.26
C ARG A 90 -9.17 -2.61 -20.02
N THR A 91 -9.60 -3.78 -20.49
CA THR A 91 -10.86 -3.98 -21.24
C THR A 91 -12.09 -4.12 -20.35
N MET A 92 -11.91 -4.32 -19.06
CA MET A 92 -13.01 -4.41 -18.09
C MET A 92 -13.41 -3.02 -17.59
N SER A 93 -14.68 -2.90 -17.14
CA SER A 93 -15.15 -1.66 -16.52
C SER A 93 -14.43 -1.35 -15.20
N VAL A 94 -14.55 -0.11 -14.73
CA VAL A 94 -14.11 0.28 -13.38
C VAL A 94 -14.75 -0.62 -12.33
N GLN A 95 -16.07 -0.81 -12.40
CA GLN A 95 -16.82 -1.63 -11.44
C GLN A 95 -16.30 -3.07 -11.41
N ASP A 96 -16.08 -3.70 -12.56
CA ASP A 96 -15.57 -5.07 -12.61
C ASP A 96 -14.15 -5.18 -12.06
N ASN A 97 -13.27 -4.22 -12.38
CA ASN A 97 -11.92 -4.17 -11.82
C ASN A 97 -11.94 -4.05 -10.29
N VAL A 98 -12.83 -3.19 -9.76
CA VAL A 98 -12.96 -3.02 -8.31
C VAL A 98 -13.51 -4.30 -7.67
N MET A 99 -14.55 -4.91 -8.24
CA MET A 99 -15.13 -6.17 -7.73
C MET A 99 -14.10 -7.30 -7.65
N LEU A 100 -13.18 -7.41 -8.62
CA LEU A 100 -12.11 -8.41 -8.60
C LEU A 100 -11.23 -8.31 -7.35
N GLY A 101 -11.04 -7.11 -6.79
CA GLY A 101 -10.29 -6.91 -5.54
C GLY A 101 -10.90 -7.60 -4.34
N GLY A 102 -12.20 -7.87 -4.34
CA GLY A 102 -12.90 -8.55 -3.27
C GLY A 102 -12.94 -10.08 -3.40
N HIS A 103 -12.44 -10.64 -4.51
CA HIS A 103 -12.55 -12.09 -4.79
C HIS A 103 -11.85 -12.97 -3.73
N SER A 104 -10.77 -12.49 -3.13
CA SER A 104 -10.07 -13.20 -2.05
C SER A 104 -10.92 -13.42 -0.79
N ARG A 105 -12.06 -12.76 -0.69
CA ARG A 105 -13.00 -12.82 0.44
C ARG A 105 -14.29 -13.59 0.13
N THR A 106 -14.49 -14.04 -1.11
CA THR A 106 -15.62 -14.92 -1.45
C THR A 106 -15.29 -16.34 -1.06
N ALA A 107 -16.20 -16.99 -0.33
CA ALA A 107 -16.04 -18.37 0.14
C ALA A 107 -16.58 -19.40 -0.87
N SER A 108 -17.28 -18.96 -1.91
CA SER A 108 -17.95 -19.83 -2.87
C SER A 108 -16.96 -20.55 -3.77
N GLY A 109 -16.90 -21.87 -3.64
CA GLY A 109 -16.06 -22.74 -4.48
C GLY A 109 -16.59 -22.84 -5.92
N PHE A 110 -15.77 -23.36 -6.84
CA PHE A 110 -16.06 -23.51 -8.27
C PHE A 110 -17.42 -24.17 -8.56
N LEU A 111 -17.76 -25.24 -7.84
CA LEU A 111 -19.03 -25.96 -8.02
C LEU A 111 -20.25 -25.13 -7.61
N ALA A 112 -20.13 -24.37 -6.50
CA ALA A 112 -21.21 -23.51 -6.04
C ALA A 112 -21.48 -22.37 -7.03
N ASN A 113 -20.43 -21.79 -7.59
CA ASN A 113 -20.49 -20.75 -8.65
C ASN A 113 -21.10 -21.31 -9.93
N ALA A 114 -20.68 -22.51 -10.36
CA ALA A 114 -21.22 -23.17 -11.57
C ALA A 114 -22.72 -23.46 -11.45
N LEU A 115 -23.18 -23.84 -10.27
CA LEU A 115 -24.60 -24.16 -9.99
C LEU A 115 -25.43 -22.92 -9.61
N ARG A 116 -24.84 -21.72 -9.55
CA ARG A 116 -25.50 -20.45 -9.18
C ARG A 116 -26.37 -20.57 -7.92
N LEU A 117 -25.84 -21.21 -6.88
CA LEU A 117 -26.58 -21.44 -5.65
C LEU A 117 -27.03 -20.10 -5.00
N PRO A 118 -28.14 -20.05 -4.26
CA PRO A 118 -28.67 -18.81 -3.70
C PRO A 118 -27.69 -18.04 -2.80
N HIS A 119 -26.76 -18.70 -2.13
CA HIS A 119 -25.73 -18.03 -1.32
C HIS A 119 -24.69 -17.32 -2.20
N VAL A 120 -24.34 -17.87 -3.37
CA VAL A 120 -23.43 -17.23 -4.34
C VAL A 120 -23.99 -15.91 -4.80
N ARG A 121 -25.28 -15.88 -5.18
CA ARG A 121 -25.96 -14.67 -5.58
C ARG A 121 -25.95 -13.59 -4.50
N ARG A 122 -26.16 -13.97 -3.23
CA ARG A 122 -26.07 -13.04 -2.09
C ARG A 122 -24.64 -12.52 -1.90
N GLU A 123 -23.62 -13.36 -2.06
CA GLU A 123 -22.22 -12.95 -2.01
C GLU A 123 -21.89 -11.96 -3.14
N GLU A 124 -22.36 -12.22 -4.38
CA GLU A 124 -22.18 -11.31 -5.52
C GLU A 124 -22.89 -9.96 -5.29
N GLU A 125 -24.12 -9.97 -4.80
CA GLU A 125 -24.88 -8.75 -4.47
C GLU A 125 -24.17 -7.93 -3.38
N ALA A 126 -23.66 -8.59 -2.33
CA ALA A 126 -22.90 -7.94 -1.26
C ALA A 126 -21.54 -7.39 -1.75
N LEU A 127 -20.89 -8.10 -2.68
CA LEU A 127 -19.64 -7.67 -3.30
C LEU A 127 -19.88 -6.44 -4.19
N ALA A 128 -20.95 -6.46 -5.01
CA ALA A 128 -21.34 -5.34 -5.86
C ALA A 128 -21.72 -4.10 -5.04
N ALA A 129 -22.46 -4.27 -3.93
CA ALA A 129 -22.80 -3.16 -3.04
C ALA A 129 -21.55 -2.50 -2.46
N ARG A 130 -20.59 -3.30 -1.95
CA ARG A 130 -19.29 -2.79 -1.45
C ARG A 130 -18.45 -2.13 -2.54
N ALA A 131 -18.44 -2.69 -3.74
CA ALA A 131 -17.77 -2.06 -4.88
C ALA A 131 -18.37 -0.69 -5.16
N GLY A 132 -19.68 -0.55 -5.14
CA GLY A 132 -20.39 0.72 -5.29
C GLY A 132 -20.04 1.74 -4.20
N GLU A 133 -19.90 1.31 -2.95
CA GLU A 133 -19.45 2.18 -1.84
C GLU A 133 -18.01 2.65 -2.03
N THR A 134 -17.10 1.73 -2.37
CA THR A 134 -15.69 2.04 -2.61
C THR A 134 -15.51 2.96 -3.82
N ILE A 135 -16.28 2.74 -4.89
CA ILE A 135 -16.31 3.58 -6.09
C ILE A 135 -16.74 5.01 -5.73
N ARG A 136 -17.78 5.17 -4.91
CA ARG A 136 -18.20 6.50 -4.43
C ARG A 136 -17.16 7.16 -3.54
N LEU A 137 -16.56 6.41 -2.61
CA LEU A 137 -15.50 6.90 -1.71
C LEU A 137 -14.31 7.50 -2.47
N LEU A 138 -13.99 6.96 -3.65
CA LEU A 138 -12.87 7.40 -4.48
C LEU A 138 -13.28 8.30 -5.65
N ASP A 139 -14.50 8.84 -5.63
CA ASP A 139 -15.04 9.75 -6.64
C ASP A 139 -15.04 9.16 -8.06
N LEU A 140 -15.28 7.83 -8.18
CA LEU A 140 -15.28 7.08 -9.45
C LEU A 140 -16.68 6.79 -9.99
N ALA A 141 -17.74 7.30 -9.34
CA ALA A 141 -19.12 6.91 -9.64
C ALA A 141 -19.55 7.21 -11.08
N SER A 142 -19.12 8.35 -11.66
CA SER A 142 -19.43 8.73 -13.05
C SER A 142 -18.78 7.81 -14.08
N GLU A 143 -17.69 7.13 -13.69
CA GLU A 143 -16.87 6.30 -14.58
C GLU A 143 -17.09 4.80 -14.37
N ALA A 144 -18.00 4.41 -13.46
CA ALA A 144 -18.16 3.03 -12.98
C ALA A 144 -18.30 1.98 -14.10
N HIS A 145 -18.98 2.33 -15.18
CA HIS A 145 -19.27 1.43 -16.31
C HIS A 145 -18.32 1.59 -17.50
N ARG A 146 -17.37 2.55 -17.44
CA ARG A 146 -16.39 2.76 -18.51
C ARG A 146 -15.25 1.74 -18.44
N PRO A 147 -14.72 1.29 -19.59
CA PRO A 147 -13.48 0.53 -19.63
C PRO A 147 -12.33 1.33 -19.01
N VAL A 148 -11.50 0.66 -18.21
CA VAL A 148 -10.37 1.33 -17.55
C VAL A 148 -9.36 1.90 -18.55
N ALA A 149 -9.25 1.29 -19.75
CA ALA A 149 -8.38 1.79 -20.82
C ALA A 149 -8.70 3.22 -21.27
N ASP A 150 -9.97 3.63 -21.14
CA ASP A 150 -10.46 4.93 -21.62
C ASP A 150 -10.32 6.05 -20.57
N LEU A 151 -9.80 5.72 -19.38
CA LEU A 151 -9.64 6.68 -18.30
C LEU A 151 -8.26 7.36 -18.35
N PRO A 152 -8.18 8.66 -17.98
CA PRO A 152 -6.91 9.30 -17.68
C PRO A 152 -6.12 8.54 -16.61
N PHE A 153 -4.79 8.69 -16.62
CA PHE A 153 -3.90 7.92 -15.75
C PHE A 153 -4.20 8.10 -14.25
N GLY A 154 -4.47 9.31 -13.79
CA GLY A 154 -4.84 9.58 -12.40
C GLY A 154 -6.13 8.85 -11.96
N TRP A 155 -7.10 8.69 -12.87
CA TRP A 155 -8.30 7.89 -12.61
C TRP A 155 -8.00 6.40 -12.53
N GLN A 156 -7.13 5.89 -13.40
CA GLN A 156 -6.67 4.50 -13.32
C GLN A 156 -5.99 4.20 -11.98
N LYS A 157 -5.18 5.13 -11.44
CA LYS A 157 -4.59 5.03 -10.09
C LYS A 157 -5.66 4.95 -8.99
N ARG A 158 -6.75 5.71 -9.10
CA ARG A 158 -7.88 5.60 -8.16
C ARG A 158 -8.59 4.24 -8.26
N VAL A 159 -8.75 3.68 -9.46
CA VAL A 159 -9.31 2.33 -9.66
C VAL A 159 -8.44 1.27 -9.01
N GLU A 160 -7.10 1.37 -9.14
CA GLU A 160 -6.16 0.48 -8.45
C GLU A 160 -6.32 0.55 -6.93
N LEU A 161 -6.40 1.77 -6.39
CA LEU A 161 -6.64 2.00 -4.96
C LEU A 161 -7.99 1.40 -4.53
N ALA A 162 -9.06 1.63 -5.30
CA ALA A 162 -10.38 1.05 -5.05
C ALA A 162 -10.32 -0.48 -4.99
N ARG A 163 -9.62 -1.10 -5.95
CA ARG A 163 -9.45 -2.56 -5.98
C ARG A 163 -8.70 -3.08 -4.75
N ALA A 164 -7.66 -2.38 -4.30
CA ALA A 164 -6.93 -2.77 -3.10
C ALA A 164 -7.79 -2.66 -1.83
N LEU A 165 -8.66 -1.65 -1.75
CA LEU A 165 -9.58 -1.46 -0.62
C LEU A 165 -10.68 -2.52 -0.53
N MET A 166 -11.05 -3.17 -1.65
CA MET A 166 -12.05 -4.25 -1.65
C MET A 166 -11.64 -5.46 -0.80
N ALA A 167 -10.34 -5.68 -0.62
CA ALA A 167 -9.82 -6.68 0.31
C ALA A 167 -10.04 -6.30 1.79
N GLN A 168 -10.59 -5.11 2.08
CA GLN A 168 -10.77 -4.57 3.43
C GLN A 168 -9.50 -4.68 4.29
N PRO A 169 -8.39 -4.14 3.84
CA PRO A 169 -7.14 -4.25 4.57
C PRO A 169 -7.20 -3.46 5.89
N LYS A 170 -6.47 -3.92 6.89
CA LYS A 170 -6.14 -3.16 8.11
C LYS A 170 -4.89 -2.31 7.90
N LEU A 171 -3.97 -2.81 7.07
CA LEU A 171 -2.77 -2.13 6.62
C LEU A 171 -2.74 -2.11 5.09
N LEU A 172 -2.65 -0.93 4.51
CA LEU A 172 -2.49 -0.74 3.07
C LEU A 172 -1.06 -0.27 2.77
N LEU A 173 -0.35 -1.05 1.97
CA LEU A 173 0.98 -0.74 1.46
C LEU A 173 0.84 -0.04 0.11
N LEU A 174 1.25 1.22 0.03
CA LEU A 174 1.23 2.03 -1.18
C LEU A 174 2.66 2.25 -1.69
N ASP A 175 2.93 1.76 -2.90
CA ASP A 175 4.24 1.83 -3.53
C ASP A 175 4.22 2.91 -4.63
N GLU A 176 4.76 4.10 -4.33
CA GLU A 176 4.83 5.27 -5.19
C GLU A 176 3.49 5.63 -5.88
N PRO A 177 2.40 5.83 -5.11
CA PRO A 177 1.09 6.08 -5.69
C PRO A 177 1.00 7.39 -6.47
N ALA A 178 1.87 8.37 -6.20
CA ALA A 178 1.92 9.64 -6.92
C ALA A 178 2.78 9.60 -8.21
N ALA A 179 3.48 8.49 -8.48
CA ALA A 179 4.32 8.40 -9.67
C ALA A 179 3.49 8.60 -10.95
N GLY A 180 3.92 9.55 -11.79
CA GLY A 180 3.27 9.90 -13.05
C GLY A 180 2.05 10.83 -12.94
N LEU A 181 1.71 11.30 -11.74
CA LEU A 181 0.65 12.27 -11.51
C LEU A 181 1.18 13.71 -11.63
N ASN A 182 0.35 14.62 -12.12
CA ASN A 182 0.62 16.05 -12.07
C ASN A 182 0.29 16.64 -10.67
N HIS A 183 0.62 17.92 -10.44
CA HIS A 183 0.44 18.55 -9.12
C HIS A 183 -1.01 18.54 -8.61
N GLU A 184 -1.98 18.79 -9.48
CA GLU A 184 -3.41 18.76 -9.11
C GLU A 184 -3.86 17.35 -8.74
N GLU A 185 -3.44 16.34 -9.49
CA GLU A 185 -3.73 14.95 -9.22
C GLU A 185 -3.10 14.46 -7.91
N VAL A 186 -1.88 14.95 -7.57
CA VAL A 186 -1.23 14.67 -6.28
C VAL A 186 -2.02 15.28 -5.13
N ASP A 187 -2.54 16.50 -5.28
CA ASP A 187 -3.39 17.13 -4.26
C ASP A 187 -4.70 16.36 -4.07
N VAL A 188 -5.31 15.89 -5.15
CA VAL A 188 -6.49 15.02 -5.07
C VAL A 188 -6.15 13.70 -4.37
N LEU A 189 -5.04 13.06 -4.72
CA LEU A 189 -4.59 11.83 -4.07
C LEU A 189 -4.38 12.04 -2.57
N ARG A 190 -3.79 13.18 -2.18
CA ARG A 190 -3.61 13.55 -0.76
C ARG A 190 -4.92 13.54 0.00
N GLU A 191 -5.95 14.20 -0.53
CA GLU A 191 -7.26 14.26 0.12
C GLU A 191 -7.94 12.88 0.15
N LEU A 192 -7.79 12.08 -0.91
CA LEU A 192 -8.28 10.70 -0.95
C LEU A 192 -7.63 9.85 0.15
N LEU A 193 -6.31 9.92 0.33
CA LEU A 193 -5.59 9.16 1.36
C LEU A 193 -6.07 9.52 2.77
N LYS A 194 -6.27 10.81 3.06
CA LYS A 194 -6.82 11.26 4.35
C LYS A 194 -8.25 10.76 4.56
N ARG A 195 -9.09 10.83 3.52
CA ARG A 195 -10.49 10.39 3.57
C ARG A 195 -10.59 8.88 3.82
N ILE A 196 -9.89 8.04 3.06
CA ILE A 196 -9.93 6.59 3.26
C ILE A 196 -9.37 6.18 4.63
N ARG A 197 -8.30 6.85 5.10
CA ARG A 197 -7.78 6.62 6.45
C ARG A 197 -8.84 6.90 7.51
N SER A 198 -9.54 8.04 7.43
CA SER A 198 -10.52 8.44 8.44
C SER A 198 -11.82 7.63 8.37
N GLU A 199 -12.38 7.42 7.17
CA GLU A 199 -13.66 6.73 7.01
C GLU A 199 -13.56 5.22 7.22
N LEU A 200 -12.43 4.61 6.86
CA LEU A 200 -12.22 3.17 7.00
C LEU A 200 -11.38 2.80 8.23
N SER A 201 -10.94 3.77 9.05
CA SER A 201 -9.98 3.54 10.14
C SER A 201 -8.73 2.78 9.66
N LEU A 202 -8.31 3.05 8.42
CA LEU A 202 -7.26 2.34 7.71
C LEU A 202 -5.87 2.81 8.17
N THR A 203 -4.95 1.87 8.32
CA THR A 203 -3.52 2.20 8.47
C THR A 203 -2.86 2.14 7.11
N ILE A 204 -2.04 3.12 6.79
CA ILE A 204 -1.35 3.21 5.50
C ILE A 204 0.16 3.27 5.75
N LEU A 205 0.92 2.44 5.04
CA LEU A 205 2.37 2.60 4.90
C LEU A 205 2.66 2.98 3.45
N LEU A 206 3.21 4.18 3.28
CA LEU A 206 3.38 4.85 1.99
C LEU A 206 4.87 4.94 1.66
N VAL A 207 5.32 4.32 0.57
CA VAL A 207 6.63 4.61 -0.03
C VAL A 207 6.45 5.69 -1.07
N GLU A 208 7.19 6.78 -0.93
CA GLU A 208 7.15 7.91 -1.86
C GLU A 208 8.47 8.68 -1.89
N HIS A 209 8.73 9.30 -3.03
CA HIS A 209 9.81 10.26 -3.23
C HIS A 209 9.31 11.71 -3.37
N HIS A 210 8.00 11.90 -3.53
CA HIS A 210 7.35 13.21 -3.49
C HIS A 210 7.25 13.72 -2.05
N MET A 211 8.31 14.39 -1.55
CA MET A 211 8.41 14.86 -0.16
C MET A 211 7.21 15.70 0.28
N ASN A 212 6.70 16.59 -0.60
CA ASN A 212 5.51 17.41 -0.30
C ASN A 212 4.27 16.55 0.02
N LEU A 213 4.05 15.45 -0.68
CA LEU A 213 2.94 14.54 -0.38
C LEU A 213 3.16 13.89 0.98
N VAL A 214 4.33 13.24 1.17
CA VAL A 214 4.64 12.52 2.42
C VAL A 214 4.51 13.42 3.63
N MET A 215 5.13 14.59 3.62
CA MET A 215 5.13 15.52 4.77
C MET A 215 3.75 16.08 5.10
N ARG A 216 2.81 16.12 4.13
CA ARG A 216 1.44 16.63 4.34
C ARG A 216 0.41 15.57 4.70
N VAL A 217 0.67 14.28 4.44
CA VAL A 217 -0.30 13.21 4.72
C VAL A 217 0.10 12.33 5.90
N SER A 218 1.40 12.24 6.21
CA SER A 218 1.90 11.28 7.20
C SER A 218 1.79 11.80 8.61
N ASP A 219 1.44 10.92 9.53
CA ASP A 219 1.52 11.14 10.98
C ASP A 219 2.93 10.78 11.51
N GLN A 220 3.62 9.88 10.81
CA GLN A 220 4.97 9.40 11.11
C GLN A 220 5.74 9.25 9.79
N VAL A 221 7.04 9.54 9.83
CA VAL A 221 7.94 9.32 8.70
C VAL A 221 9.15 8.52 9.17
N VAL A 222 9.48 7.46 8.43
CA VAL A 222 10.67 6.65 8.60
C VAL A 222 11.59 6.90 7.41
N ALA A 223 12.83 7.31 7.67
CA ALA A 223 13.82 7.55 6.62
C ALA A 223 14.85 6.44 6.60
N LEU A 224 15.11 5.90 5.40
CA LEU A 224 16.15 4.92 5.15
C LEU A 224 17.24 5.53 4.28
N ASP A 225 18.48 5.11 4.54
CA ASP A 225 19.63 5.35 3.68
C ASP A 225 20.56 4.13 3.69
N PHE A 226 21.01 3.68 2.53
CA PHE A 226 21.85 2.48 2.35
C PHE A 226 21.41 1.28 3.20
N GLY A 227 20.11 1.01 3.27
CA GLY A 227 19.51 -0.12 4.01
C GLY A 227 19.40 0.10 5.52
N ARG A 228 19.74 1.26 6.06
CA ARG A 228 19.66 1.60 7.49
C ARG A 228 18.59 2.65 7.76
N LYS A 229 17.95 2.57 8.91
CA LYS A 229 17.07 3.64 9.38
C LYS A 229 17.91 4.80 9.92
N ILE A 230 17.75 5.98 9.32
CA ILE A 230 18.45 7.21 9.73
C ILE A 230 17.56 8.17 10.52
N ALA A 231 16.22 8.09 10.35
CA ALA A 231 15.28 8.86 11.15
C ALA A 231 13.95 8.13 11.30
N ASP A 232 13.21 8.45 12.37
CA ASP A 232 11.87 7.94 12.66
C ASP A 232 11.18 8.93 13.61
N GLY A 233 10.13 9.61 13.14
CA GLY A 233 9.47 10.65 13.93
C GLY A 233 8.33 11.32 13.16
N THR A 234 7.90 12.46 13.64
CA THR A 234 6.95 13.33 12.93
C THR A 234 7.56 13.87 11.64
N PRO A 235 6.75 14.27 10.65
CA PRO A 235 7.25 14.91 9.42
C PRO A 235 8.21 16.07 9.70
N ALA A 236 7.89 16.92 10.68
CA ALA A 236 8.73 18.08 11.04
C ALA A 236 10.10 17.66 11.62
N GLU A 237 10.14 16.66 12.50
CA GLU A 237 11.37 16.14 13.07
C GLU A 237 12.26 15.50 12.02
N VAL A 238 11.67 14.71 11.10
CA VAL A 238 12.43 14.05 10.04
C VAL A 238 12.95 15.05 9.01
N GLN A 239 12.16 16.09 8.69
CA GLN A 239 12.58 17.15 7.76
C GLN A 239 13.74 17.98 8.32
N ALA A 240 13.82 18.15 9.64
CA ALA A 240 14.90 18.88 10.32
C ALA A 240 16.13 18.00 10.63
N ASN A 241 16.08 16.71 10.39
CA ASN A 241 17.16 15.78 10.70
C ASN A 241 18.31 15.94 9.70
N GLU A 242 19.53 16.21 10.23
CA GLU A 242 20.71 16.45 9.41
C GLU A 242 21.12 15.25 8.54
N ASP A 243 20.96 14.02 9.03
CA ASP A 243 21.31 12.83 8.26
C ASP A 243 20.35 12.62 7.09
N VAL A 244 19.06 12.95 7.27
CA VAL A 244 18.08 12.95 6.20
C VAL A 244 18.42 14.00 5.15
N VAL A 245 18.74 15.24 5.58
CA VAL A 245 19.13 16.32 4.68
C VAL A 245 20.39 15.92 3.87
N LYS A 246 21.41 15.36 4.53
CA LYS A 246 22.65 14.90 3.86
C LYS A 246 22.38 13.76 2.86
N ALA A 247 21.52 12.80 3.21
CA ALA A 247 21.17 11.68 2.33
C ALA A 247 20.52 12.14 1.01
N TYR A 248 19.73 13.23 1.06
CA TYR A 248 19.09 13.79 -0.14
C TYR A 248 19.99 14.78 -0.91
N LEU A 249 20.80 15.60 -0.22
CA LEU A 249 21.74 16.53 -0.87
C LEU A 249 22.96 15.83 -1.46
N GLY A 250 23.40 14.69 -0.90
CA GLY A 250 24.52 13.91 -1.41
C GLY A 250 24.24 13.23 -2.75
N VAL A 251 22.97 13.08 -3.15
CA VAL A 251 22.55 12.48 -4.43
C VAL A 251 22.56 13.50 -5.59
N GLU A 252 22.54 14.82 -5.29
CA GLU A 252 22.58 15.88 -6.31
C GLU A 252 23.99 16.25 -6.76
N ALA A 253 25.03 15.62 -6.19
CA ALA A 253 26.45 15.99 -6.40
C ALA A 253 27.23 14.98 -7.29
N GLU A 254 26.61 13.98 -7.88
CA GLU A 254 27.17 13.07 -8.91
C GLU A 254 26.41 13.23 -10.23
#